data_504cad8993374f3e01a922659e0eef04
#
_entry.id   504cad8993374f3e01a922659e0eef04
#
_cell.length_a   1.000
_cell.length_b   1.000
_cell.length_c   1.000
_cell.angle_alpha   90.00
_cell.angle_beta   90.00
_cell.angle_gamma   90.00
#
_symmetry.space_group_name_H-M   'P 1'
#
loop_
_entity.id
_entity.type
_entity.pdbx_description
1 polymer ?
#
loop_
_entity_poly.entity_id
_entity_poly.type
_entity_poly.pdbx_seq_one_letter_code
_entity_poly.pdbx_strand_id
1 'polypeptide(L)'
;LSEYLKRRYNARVHRLVIDASFTCPNREKSGPCIFCDPTGSGFNALHDLSIREQVLKQREWAMKKYNATKFIAYFQSFSNTYAPVDVLRERYSEALVDDSIVQLAISTRPDCVPEEVLELLDEFKTKVDVSLELGLQTINPKTLRILRRGHGVAEFIDAVLRAKKHGLEVVAHVIVDLPWDELEDVIDTAKTLSYLGVDGVKMHSLYVVEDSPLGEMFKEGAFQPVSFEEFLERTIAFLEHLSPNIVIHRLTSDPPKTGTLFARWGLSKWQIINAVETELERRNTFQGAKFKPAGGGQLNRS
;
A
#
# COMPACT_ATOMS: atom_id res chain seq x y z
N LEU A 1 7.06 -6.34 -9.13
CA LEU A 1 5.65 -6.77 -9.20
C LEU A 1 5.25 -7.33 -10.56
N SER A 2 5.49 -6.62 -11.67
CA SER A 2 5.03 -7.06 -13.02
C SER A 2 5.53 -8.46 -13.40
N GLU A 3 6.80 -8.76 -13.16
CA GLU A 3 7.37 -10.09 -13.41
C GLU A 3 6.77 -11.16 -12.48
N TYR A 4 6.55 -10.82 -11.20
CA TYR A 4 5.90 -11.69 -10.24
C TYR A 4 4.49 -12.07 -10.72
N LEU A 5 3.66 -11.10 -11.09
CA LEU A 5 2.30 -11.32 -11.57
C LEU A 5 2.28 -12.09 -12.89
N LYS A 6 3.22 -11.79 -13.81
CA LYS A 6 3.34 -12.51 -15.07
C LYS A 6 3.66 -14.00 -14.86
N ARG A 7 4.55 -14.31 -13.92
CA ARG A 7 4.86 -15.71 -13.56
C ARG A 7 3.67 -16.40 -12.90
N ARG A 8 3.00 -15.72 -11.94
CA ARG A 8 1.86 -16.28 -11.19
C ARG A 8 0.68 -16.63 -12.08
N TYR A 9 0.30 -15.72 -13.00
CA TYR A 9 -0.90 -15.87 -13.84
C TYR A 9 -0.60 -16.27 -15.29
N ASN A 10 0.65 -16.47 -15.65
CA ASN A 10 1.11 -16.72 -17.02
C ASN A 10 0.52 -15.74 -18.05
N ALA A 11 0.34 -14.48 -17.65
CA ALA A 11 -0.34 -13.45 -18.43
C ALA A 11 0.15 -12.04 -18.06
N ARG A 12 -0.11 -11.07 -18.93
CA ARG A 12 0.03 -9.65 -18.57
C ARG A 12 -1.14 -9.24 -17.69
N VAL A 13 -0.85 -8.82 -16.47
CA VAL A 13 -1.84 -8.44 -15.46
C VAL A 13 -1.84 -6.93 -15.30
N HIS A 14 -3.04 -6.33 -15.23
CA HIS A 14 -3.20 -4.91 -14.93
C HIS A 14 -4.14 -4.68 -13.75
N ARG A 15 -3.86 -3.68 -12.92
CA ARG A 15 -4.74 -3.27 -11.81
C ARG A 15 -5.81 -2.30 -12.32
N LEU A 16 -7.05 -2.58 -11.99
CA LEU A 16 -8.22 -1.73 -12.23
C LEU A 16 -8.57 -1.05 -10.91
N VAL A 17 -8.44 0.27 -10.86
CA VAL A 17 -8.68 1.03 -9.63
C VAL A 17 -10.18 1.26 -9.45
N ILE A 18 -10.73 0.82 -8.34
CA ILE A 18 -12.15 0.86 -8.03
C ILE A 18 -12.40 1.76 -6.83
N ASP A 19 -13.36 2.66 -6.97
CA ASP A 19 -14.03 3.34 -5.88
C ASP A 19 -15.38 2.67 -5.63
N ALA A 20 -15.54 2.10 -4.45
CA ALA A 20 -16.79 1.47 -4.03
C ALA A 20 -17.65 2.39 -3.15
N SER A 21 -17.33 3.67 -3.08
CA SER A 21 -18.02 4.70 -2.30
C SER A 21 -18.08 4.38 -0.79
N PHE A 22 -17.05 3.69 -0.30
CA PHE A 22 -16.88 3.50 1.14
C PHE A 22 -16.37 4.77 1.82
N THR A 23 -16.39 4.78 3.14
CA THR A 23 -15.85 5.85 3.97
C THR A 23 -14.71 5.34 4.86
N CYS A 24 -14.33 6.11 5.85
CA CYS A 24 -13.26 5.77 6.79
C CYS A 24 -13.68 6.19 8.21
N PRO A 25 -13.43 5.35 9.25
CA PRO A 25 -13.76 5.70 10.64
C PRO A 25 -13.23 7.05 11.11
N ASN A 26 -12.04 7.45 10.62
CA ASN A 26 -11.48 8.75 10.98
C ASN A 26 -12.35 9.90 10.50
N ARG A 27 -12.86 9.84 9.26
CA ARG A 27 -13.70 10.91 8.70
C ARG A 27 -15.01 11.09 9.44
N GLU A 28 -15.53 10.01 9.97
CA GLU A 28 -16.79 10.05 10.74
C GLU A 28 -16.58 10.52 12.19
N LYS A 29 -15.42 10.23 12.80
CA LYS A 29 -15.20 10.43 14.25
C LYS A 29 -14.28 11.59 14.59
N SER A 30 -13.16 11.75 13.89
CA SER A 30 -12.06 12.63 14.32
C SER A 30 -11.45 13.49 13.20
N GLY A 31 -11.99 13.42 12.00
CA GLY A 31 -11.43 14.04 10.80
C GLY A 31 -10.38 13.14 10.10
N PRO A 32 -10.00 13.47 8.87
CA PRO A 32 -9.12 12.63 8.05
C PRO A 32 -7.71 12.52 8.65
N CYS A 33 -6.96 11.50 8.21
CA CYS A 33 -5.50 11.51 8.35
C CYS A 33 -4.95 12.78 7.69
N ILE A 34 -3.87 13.37 8.25
CA ILE A 34 -3.41 14.68 7.78
C ILE A 34 -3.01 14.70 6.29
N PHE A 35 -2.55 13.59 5.74
CA PHE A 35 -2.15 13.45 4.33
C PHE A 35 -3.29 13.04 3.38
N CYS A 36 -4.50 12.82 3.92
CA CYS A 36 -5.63 12.31 3.15
C CYS A 36 -6.45 13.46 2.57
N ASP A 37 -6.52 13.52 1.25
CA ASP A 37 -7.37 14.46 0.50
C ASP A 37 -8.86 14.06 0.54
N PRO A 38 -9.78 14.89 0.04
CA PRO A 38 -11.21 14.61 0.02
C PRO A 38 -11.61 13.31 -0.70
N THR A 39 -10.80 12.84 -1.67
CA THR A 39 -11.08 11.63 -2.46
C THR A 39 -10.55 10.34 -1.83
N GLY A 40 -9.91 10.43 -0.64
CA GLY A 40 -9.31 9.25 0.01
C GLY A 40 -8.18 8.61 -0.79
N SER A 41 -7.40 9.41 -1.53
CA SER A 41 -6.36 8.97 -2.48
C SER A 41 -6.89 8.20 -3.70
N GLY A 42 -8.17 8.40 -4.03
CA GLY A 42 -8.87 7.74 -5.14
C GLY A 42 -8.85 8.49 -6.47
N PHE A 43 -7.94 9.44 -6.70
CA PHE A 43 -7.95 10.35 -7.88
C PHE A 43 -7.94 9.65 -9.25
N ASN A 44 -7.65 8.36 -9.31
CA ASN A 44 -7.64 7.58 -10.55
C ASN A 44 -8.89 6.70 -10.71
N ALA A 45 -9.81 6.73 -9.74
CA ALA A 45 -11.06 6.00 -9.82
C ALA A 45 -12.12 6.77 -10.62
N LEU A 46 -13.06 6.04 -11.17
CA LEU A 46 -14.18 6.61 -11.96
C LEU A 46 -15.41 6.73 -11.05
N HIS A 47 -15.39 7.71 -10.14
CA HIS A 47 -16.35 7.87 -9.03
C HIS A 47 -17.84 7.91 -9.44
N ASP A 48 -18.16 8.35 -10.66
CA ASP A 48 -19.54 8.51 -11.13
C ASP A 48 -20.12 7.23 -11.77
N LEU A 49 -19.37 6.12 -11.75
CA LEU A 49 -19.77 4.86 -12.38
C LEU A 49 -19.98 3.76 -11.32
N SER A 50 -20.90 2.83 -11.61
CA SER A 50 -21.00 1.59 -10.83
C SER A 50 -19.67 0.81 -10.85
N ILE A 51 -19.43 -0.04 -9.85
CA ILE A 51 -18.21 -0.87 -9.77
C ILE A 51 -18.03 -1.68 -11.05
N ARG A 52 -19.10 -2.30 -11.53
CA ARG A 52 -19.08 -3.07 -12.79
C ARG A 52 -18.66 -2.22 -13.98
N GLU A 53 -19.19 -1.00 -14.12
CA GLU A 53 -18.83 -0.09 -15.22
C GLU A 53 -17.39 0.40 -15.10
N GLN A 54 -16.91 0.70 -13.88
CA GLN A 54 -15.51 1.04 -13.61
C GLN A 54 -14.59 -0.07 -14.10
N VAL A 55 -14.87 -1.32 -13.74
CA VAL A 55 -14.11 -2.51 -14.15
C VAL A 55 -14.10 -2.64 -15.67
N LEU A 56 -15.26 -2.64 -16.32
CA LEU A 56 -15.37 -2.86 -17.75
C LEU A 56 -14.64 -1.78 -18.56
N LYS A 57 -14.81 -0.50 -18.19
CA LYS A 57 -14.19 0.63 -18.87
C LYS A 57 -12.66 0.65 -18.73
N GLN A 58 -12.15 0.43 -17.52
CA GLN A 58 -10.72 0.39 -17.29
C GLN A 58 -10.08 -0.86 -17.92
N ARG A 59 -10.77 -2.00 -17.91
CA ARG A 59 -10.33 -3.24 -18.55
C ARG A 59 -10.13 -3.03 -20.06
N GLU A 60 -11.12 -2.48 -20.74
CA GLU A 60 -11.04 -2.18 -22.18
C GLU A 60 -9.83 -1.28 -22.51
N TRP A 61 -9.63 -0.24 -21.72
CA TRP A 61 -8.48 0.65 -21.86
C TRP A 61 -7.15 -0.10 -21.62
N ALA A 62 -7.07 -0.93 -20.58
CA ALA A 62 -5.85 -1.66 -20.26
C ALA A 62 -5.53 -2.75 -21.32
N MET A 63 -6.54 -3.40 -21.87
CA MET A 63 -6.38 -4.30 -23.00
C MET A 63 -5.77 -3.58 -24.21
N LYS A 64 -6.31 -2.43 -24.60
CA LYS A 64 -5.82 -1.65 -25.74
C LYS A 64 -4.41 -1.08 -25.53
N LYS A 65 -4.13 -0.56 -24.33
CA LYS A 65 -2.90 0.16 -24.07
C LYS A 65 -1.72 -0.74 -23.65
N TYR A 66 -1.99 -1.78 -22.88
CA TYR A 66 -0.96 -2.63 -22.27
C TYR A 66 -0.98 -4.08 -22.74
N ASN A 67 -1.91 -4.46 -23.63
CA ASN A 67 -2.16 -5.85 -24.00
C ASN A 67 -2.36 -6.76 -22.76
N ALA A 68 -3.00 -6.23 -21.73
CA ALA A 68 -3.33 -7.00 -20.53
C ALA A 68 -4.48 -7.95 -20.82
N THR A 69 -4.39 -9.19 -20.32
CA THR A 69 -5.42 -10.21 -20.49
C THR A 69 -6.00 -10.71 -19.18
N LYS A 70 -5.38 -10.37 -18.05
CA LYS A 70 -5.84 -10.66 -16.69
C LYS A 70 -5.80 -9.38 -15.86
N PHE A 71 -6.69 -9.28 -14.87
CA PHE A 71 -6.89 -8.04 -14.15
C PHE A 71 -7.02 -8.31 -12.65
N ILE A 72 -6.56 -7.32 -11.88
CA ILE A 72 -6.75 -7.25 -10.43
C ILE A 72 -7.79 -6.15 -10.17
N ALA A 73 -8.92 -6.48 -9.59
CA ALA A 73 -9.89 -5.52 -9.09
C ALA A 73 -9.36 -4.91 -7.79
N TYR A 74 -8.93 -3.66 -7.84
CA TYR A 74 -8.23 -3.00 -6.74
C TYR A 74 -9.10 -1.92 -6.11
N PHE A 75 -9.64 -2.21 -4.94
CA PHE A 75 -10.42 -1.29 -4.10
C PHE A 75 -9.46 -0.39 -3.33
N GLN A 76 -9.35 0.89 -3.73
CA GLN A 76 -8.30 1.77 -3.24
C GLN A 76 -8.80 2.87 -2.31
N SER A 77 -9.91 3.53 -2.62
CA SER A 77 -10.37 4.72 -1.89
C SER A 77 -10.81 4.38 -0.47
N PHE A 78 -10.34 5.14 0.52
CA PHE A 78 -10.76 5.03 1.94
C PHE A 78 -10.43 3.66 2.60
N SER A 79 -11.42 3.12 3.37
CA SER A 79 -11.30 1.82 4.08
C SER A 79 -12.32 0.84 3.52
N ASN A 80 -11.89 -0.01 2.60
CA ASN A 80 -12.78 -0.83 1.79
C ASN A 80 -13.31 -2.09 2.50
N THR A 81 -13.13 -2.17 3.81
CA THR A 81 -13.74 -3.17 4.70
C THR A 81 -14.62 -2.52 5.78
N TYR A 82 -14.82 -1.21 5.72
CA TYR A 82 -15.60 -0.46 6.71
C TYR A 82 -17.05 -0.28 6.23
N ALA A 83 -17.79 -1.37 6.23
CA ALA A 83 -19.23 -1.44 5.93
C ALA A 83 -19.80 -2.77 6.45
N PRO A 84 -21.14 -2.93 6.55
CA PRO A 84 -21.77 -4.20 6.84
C PRO A 84 -21.35 -5.29 5.82
N VAL A 85 -21.18 -6.53 6.30
CA VAL A 85 -20.68 -7.66 5.51
C VAL A 85 -21.50 -7.90 4.22
N ASP A 86 -22.81 -7.73 4.28
CA ASP A 86 -23.68 -7.91 3.10
C ASP A 86 -23.39 -6.85 2.04
N VAL A 87 -23.12 -5.60 2.43
CA VAL A 87 -22.73 -4.52 1.52
C VAL A 87 -21.36 -4.80 0.92
N LEU A 88 -20.39 -5.28 1.72
CA LEU A 88 -19.08 -5.68 1.24
C LEU A 88 -19.20 -6.82 0.21
N ARG A 89 -20.01 -7.83 0.51
CA ARG A 89 -20.27 -8.96 -0.38
C ARG A 89 -20.82 -8.53 -1.72
N GLU A 90 -21.81 -7.64 -1.73
CA GLU A 90 -22.39 -7.06 -2.93
C GLU A 90 -21.32 -6.34 -3.76
N ARG A 91 -20.60 -5.39 -3.14
CA ARG A 91 -19.60 -4.56 -3.79
C ARG A 91 -18.44 -5.37 -4.38
N TYR A 92 -17.94 -6.36 -3.65
CA TYR A 92 -16.87 -7.23 -4.16
C TYR A 92 -17.36 -8.12 -5.30
N SER A 93 -18.60 -8.60 -5.23
CA SER A 93 -19.20 -9.43 -6.29
C SER A 93 -19.39 -8.66 -7.59
N GLU A 94 -19.76 -7.38 -7.54
CA GLU A 94 -19.90 -6.52 -8.72
C GLU A 94 -18.58 -6.39 -9.52
N ALA A 95 -17.43 -6.50 -8.85
CA ALA A 95 -16.13 -6.42 -9.50
C ALA A 95 -15.74 -7.70 -10.26
N LEU A 96 -16.35 -8.84 -9.93
CA LEU A 96 -16.06 -10.12 -10.56
C LEU A 96 -16.91 -10.31 -11.84
N VAL A 97 -16.63 -9.49 -12.85
CA VAL A 97 -17.42 -9.43 -14.08
C VAL A 97 -17.31 -10.67 -14.95
N ASP A 98 -16.15 -11.34 -14.95
CA ASP A 98 -15.83 -12.59 -15.63
C ASP A 98 -14.46 -13.16 -15.16
N ASP A 99 -14.03 -14.29 -15.71
CA ASP A 99 -12.80 -15.01 -15.37
C ASP A 99 -11.50 -14.26 -15.72
N SER A 100 -11.57 -13.09 -16.32
CA SER A 100 -10.39 -12.26 -16.54
C SER A 100 -9.96 -11.53 -15.26
N ILE A 101 -10.84 -11.39 -14.28
CA ILE A 101 -10.53 -10.88 -12.95
C ILE A 101 -9.94 -12.04 -12.13
N VAL A 102 -8.64 -11.99 -11.87
CA VAL A 102 -7.91 -13.06 -11.19
C VAL A 102 -7.64 -12.79 -9.72
N GLN A 103 -7.81 -11.55 -9.29
CA GLN A 103 -7.56 -11.16 -7.89
C GLN A 103 -8.45 -9.99 -7.47
N LEU A 104 -8.92 -10.04 -6.22
CA LEU A 104 -9.42 -8.89 -5.47
C LEU A 104 -8.29 -8.36 -4.58
N ALA A 105 -7.89 -7.11 -4.75
CA ALA A 105 -6.96 -6.41 -3.86
C ALA A 105 -7.73 -5.34 -3.09
N ILE A 106 -7.78 -5.46 -1.76
CA ILE A 106 -8.65 -4.67 -0.90
C ILE A 106 -7.80 -3.83 0.04
N SER A 107 -7.78 -2.51 -0.20
CA SER A 107 -7.02 -1.56 0.60
C SER A 107 -7.86 -1.08 1.79
N THR A 108 -7.33 -1.19 2.99
CA THR A 108 -8.05 -0.81 4.20
C THR A 108 -7.12 -0.42 5.36
N ARG A 109 -7.73 -0.03 6.47
CA ARG A 109 -7.05 0.20 7.74
C ARG A 109 -6.97 -1.10 8.54
N PRO A 110 -5.90 -1.30 9.34
CA PRO A 110 -5.76 -2.50 10.16
C PRO A 110 -6.91 -2.72 11.15
N ASP A 111 -7.42 -1.66 11.76
CA ASP A 111 -8.52 -1.67 12.73
C ASP A 111 -9.92 -1.83 12.10
N CYS A 112 -9.99 -1.95 10.78
CA CYS A 112 -11.23 -2.20 10.02
C CYS A 112 -11.30 -3.63 9.47
N VAL A 113 -10.64 -4.60 10.09
CA VAL A 113 -10.62 -5.99 9.66
C VAL A 113 -11.13 -6.89 10.79
N PRO A 114 -12.43 -6.84 11.13
CA PRO A 114 -13.03 -7.77 12.09
C PRO A 114 -13.11 -9.18 11.50
N GLU A 115 -13.39 -10.18 12.36
CA GLU A 115 -13.37 -11.60 11.95
C GLU A 115 -14.37 -11.90 10.83
N GLU A 116 -15.58 -11.33 10.92
CA GLU A 116 -16.60 -11.51 9.89
C GLU A 116 -16.19 -11.02 8.49
N VAL A 117 -15.26 -10.04 8.42
CA VAL A 117 -14.68 -9.60 7.15
C VAL A 117 -13.68 -10.64 6.64
N LEU A 118 -12.86 -11.21 7.51
CA LEU A 118 -11.91 -12.27 7.12
C LEU A 118 -12.65 -13.50 6.62
N GLU A 119 -13.73 -13.91 7.28
CA GLU A 119 -14.61 -14.99 6.85
C GLU A 119 -15.23 -14.70 5.47
N LEU A 120 -15.70 -13.48 5.23
CA LEU A 120 -16.17 -13.05 3.91
C LEU A 120 -15.07 -13.17 2.84
N LEU A 121 -13.85 -12.74 3.16
CA LEU A 121 -12.73 -12.84 2.21
C LEU A 121 -12.36 -14.30 1.90
N ASP A 122 -12.51 -15.22 2.85
CA ASP A 122 -12.35 -16.66 2.61
C ASP A 122 -13.35 -17.20 1.59
N GLU A 123 -14.59 -16.70 1.60
CA GLU A 123 -15.57 -17.06 0.58
C GLU A 123 -15.11 -16.63 -0.81
N PHE A 124 -14.55 -15.42 -0.95
CA PHE A 124 -14.03 -14.91 -2.23
C PHE A 124 -12.80 -15.67 -2.70
N LYS A 125 -11.95 -16.17 -1.79
CA LYS A 125 -10.77 -16.99 -2.13
C LYS A 125 -11.14 -18.28 -2.89
N THR A 126 -12.36 -18.75 -2.78
CA THR A 126 -12.80 -19.91 -3.57
C THR A 126 -13.00 -19.59 -5.06
N LYS A 127 -13.03 -18.32 -5.43
CA LYS A 127 -13.31 -17.84 -6.79
C LYS A 127 -12.10 -17.19 -7.44
N VAL A 128 -11.36 -16.35 -6.68
CA VAL A 128 -10.21 -15.57 -7.14
C VAL A 128 -9.20 -15.46 -6.02
N ASP A 129 -7.96 -15.09 -6.35
CA ASP A 129 -7.00 -14.71 -5.32
C ASP A 129 -7.48 -13.48 -4.56
N VAL A 130 -7.17 -13.38 -3.28
CA VAL A 130 -7.52 -12.22 -2.45
C VAL A 130 -6.29 -11.71 -1.73
N SER A 131 -6.03 -10.41 -1.87
CA SER A 131 -5.00 -9.72 -1.08
C SER A 131 -5.61 -8.60 -0.24
N LEU A 132 -5.16 -8.50 1.01
CA LEU A 132 -5.50 -7.44 1.92
C LEU A 132 -4.33 -6.43 1.97
N GLU A 133 -4.57 -5.19 1.51
CA GLU A 133 -3.57 -4.13 1.51
C GLU A 133 -3.77 -3.24 2.75
N LEU A 134 -2.88 -3.37 3.74
CA LEU A 134 -3.01 -2.72 5.05
C LEU A 134 -2.14 -1.47 5.17
N GLY A 135 -2.77 -0.36 5.53
CA GLY A 135 -2.08 0.92 5.71
C GLY A 135 -1.37 1.04 7.06
N LEU A 136 -0.13 0.58 7.17
CA LEU A 136 0.72 0.81 8.34
C LEU A 136 1.28 2.24 8.38
N GLN A 137 1.92 2.65 7.33
CA GLN A 137 2.69 3.87 7.08
C GLN A 137 4.08 3.87 7.75
N THR A 138 4.18 3.70 9.05
CA THR A 138 5.38 3.59 9.87
C THR A 138 5.09 2.78 11.14
N ILE A 139 6.13 2.24 11.78
CA ILE A 139 6.00 1.66 13.12
C ILE A 139 6.14 2.70 14.25
N ASN A 140 6.57 3.92 13.94
CA ASN A 140 6.76 4.96 14.94
C ASN A 140 5.41 5.44 15.51
N PRO A 141 5.08 5.15 16.79
CA PRO A 141 3.79 5.49 17.36
C PRO A 141 3.58 7.00 17.55
N LYS A 142 4.67 7.80 17.62
CA LYS A 142 4.58 9.26 17.68
C LYS A 142 4.15 9.80 16.32
N THR A 143 4.80 9.33 15.25
CA THR A 143 4.45 9.71 13.87
C THR A 143 3.03 9.27 13.52
N LEU A 144 2.59 8.06 13.90
CA LEU A 144 1.20 7.63 13.68
C LEU A 144 0.18 8.56 14.34
N ARG A 145 0.49 9.12 15.52
CA ARG A 145 -0.36 10.13 16.18
C ARG A 145 -0.38 11.44 15.42
N ILE A 146 0.78 11.94 14.97
CA ILE A 146 0.89 13.15 14.14
C ILE A 146 0.06 12.98 12.86
N LEU A 147 0.17 11.82 12.20
CA LEU A 147 -0.57 11.47 11.00
C LEU A 147 -2.09 11.31 11.24
N ARG A 148 -2.56 11.30 12.48
CA ARG A 148 -3.96 11.04 12.89
C ARG A 148 -4.47 9.73 12.30
N ARG A 149 -3.66 8.64 12.39
CA ARG A 149 -4.04 7.34 11.81
C ARG A 149 -5.26 6.69 12.48
N GLY A 150 -5.51 6.98 13.78
CA GLY A 150 -6.61 6.41 14.55
C GLY A 150 -6.44 4.93 14.91
N HIS A 151 -5.30 4.32 14.53
CA HIS A 151 -4.83 3.01 14.95
C HIS A 151 -3.32 3.06 15.21
N GLY A 152 -2.82 2.09 15.95
CA GLY A 152 -1.40 1.93 16.23
C GLY A 152 -0.78 0.71 15.53
N VAL A 153 0.44 0.39 15.93
CA VAL A 153 1.19 -0.76 15.44
C VAL A 153 0.56 -2.08 15.91
N ALA A 154 -0.02 -2.09 17.11
CA ALA A 154 -0.65 -3.29 17.68
C ALA A 154 -1.81 -3.80 16.82
N GLU A 155 -2.69 -2.89 16.36
CA GLU A 155 -3.80 -3.21 15.47
C GLU A 155 -3.30 -3.72 14.10
N PHE A 156 -2.18 -3.19 13.61
CA PHE A 156 -1.56 -3.70 12.39
C PHE A 156 -1.03 -5.13 12.56
N ILE A 157 -0.30 -5.39 13.63
CA ILE A 157 0.23 -6.73 13.94
C ILE A 157 -0.92 -7.74 14.04
N ASP A 158 -1.95 -7.41 14.82
CA ASP A 158 -3.14 -8.26 14.98
C ASP A 158 -3.81 -8.56 13.63
N ALA A 159 -4.07 -7.53 12.82
CA ALA A 159 -4.70 -7.69 11.51
C ALA A 159 -3.86 -8.58 10.57
N VAL A 160 -2.52 -8.41 10.55
CA VAL A 160 -1.63 -9.25 9.75
C VAL A 160 -1.71 -10.70 10.22
N LEU A 161 -1.57 -10.96 11.52
CA LEU A 161 -1.59 -12.31 12.07
C LEU A 161 -2.91 -13.04 11.79
N ARG A 162 -4.05 -12.35 11.96
CA ARG A 162 -5.36 -12.92 11.66
C ARG A 162 -5.54 -13.15 10.14
N ALA A 163 -5.19 -12.18 9.30
CA ALA A 163 -5.25 -12.35 7.85
C ALA A 163 -4.38 -13.52 7.36
N LYS A 164 -3.17 -13.67 7.90
CA LYS A 164 -2.27 -14.80 7.59
C LYS A 164 -2.86 -16.14 8.06
N LYS A 165 -3.54 -16.19 9.21
CA LYS A 165 -4.23 -17.39 9.69
C LYS A 165 -5.34 -17.83 8.73
N HIS A 166 -6.03 -16.88 8.07
CA HIS A 166 -7.00 -17.13 6.99
C HIS A 166 -6.31 -17.43 5.64
N GLY A 167 -4.97 -17.46 5.58
CA GLY A 167 -4.23 -17.70 4.34
C GLY A 167 -4.41 -16.61 3.29
N LEU A 168 -4.69 -15.38 3.71
CA LEU A 168 -4.76 -14.21 2.83
C LEU A 168 -3.36 -13.69 2.50
N GLU A 169 -3.19 -13.18 1.29
CA GLU A 169 -2.02 -12.41 0.91
C GLU A 169 -2.11 -11.02 1.57
N VAL A 170 -1.06 -10.62 2.28
CA VAL A 170 -1.01 -9.33 2.99
C VAL A 170 0.04 -8.42 2.37
N VAL A 171 -0.37 -7.22 1.97
CA VAL A 171 0.49 -6.17 1.44
C VAL A 171 0.49 -4.97 2.38
N ALA A 172 1.64 -4.56 2.87
CA ALA A 172 1.77 -3.39 3.74
C ALA A 172 2.03 -2.11 2.94
N HIS A 173 1.28 -1.04 3.25
CA HIS A 173 1.58 0.30 2.74
C HIS A 173 2.45 1.05 3.74
N VAL A 174 3.56 1.61 3.29
CA VAL A 174 4.51 2.38 4.10
C VAL A 174 4.89 3.69 3.42
N ILE A 175 5.23 4.70 4.21
CA ILE A 175 5.79 5.98 3.74
C ILE A 175 7.18 6.10 4.35
N VAL A 176 8.23 6.07 3.53
CA VAL A 176 9.62 6.00 4.02
C VAL A 176 10.23 7.36 4.35
N ASP A 177 9.63 8.42 3.85
CA ASP A 177 10.13 9.80 3.96
C ASP A 177 9.24 10.71 4.82
N LEU A 178 8.66 10.12 5.88
CA LEU A 178 7.94 10.91 6.88
C LEU A 178 8.92 11.81 7.65
N PRO A 179 8.67 13.14 7.71
CA PRO A 179 9.60 14.08 8.34
C PRO A 179 9.79 13.88 9.87
N TRP A 180 8.90 13.11 10.48
CA TRP A 180 8.90 12.82 11.92
C TRP A 180 9.49 11.45 12.28
N ASP A 181 9.95 10.70 11.28
CA ASP A 181 10.64 9.42 11.46
C ASP A 181 12.15 9.62 11.35
N GLU A 182 12.88 8.87 12.13
CA GLU A 182 14.32 8.71 12.00
C GLU A 182 14.66 7.51 11.11
N LEU A 183 15.94 7.36 10.72
CA LEU A 183 16.38 6.23 9.90
C LEU A 183 16.11 4.88 10.57
N GLU A 184 16.25 4.81 11.88
CA GLU A 184 15.97 3.64 12.69
C GLU A 184 14.50 3.21 12.63
N ASP A 185 13.56 4.16 12.61
CA ASP A 185 12.12 3.86 12.45
C ASP A 185 11.84 3.20 11.11
N VAL A 186 12.52 3.65 10.05
CA VAL A 186 12.41 3.09 8.70
C VAL A 186 12.97 1.66 8.65
N ILE A 187 14.15 1.45 9.24
CA ILE A 187 14.80 0.14 9.35
C ILE A 187 13.93 -0.83 10.15
N ASP A 188 13.44 -0.40 11.29
CA ASP A 188 12.60 -1.24 12.14
C ASP A 188 11.22 -1.51 11.53
N THR A 189 10.70 -0.60 10.72
CA THR A 189 9.52 -0.86 9.88
C THR A 189 9.80 -2.03 8.93
N ALA A 190 10.92 -2.02 8.20
CA ALA A 190 11.29 -3.10 7.28
C ALA A 190 11.46 -4.45 7.99
N LYS A 191 12.13 -4.47 9.15
CA LYS A 191 12.30 -5.67 9.98
C LYS A 191 10.97 -6.20 10.49
N THR A 192 10.11 -5.33 11.01
CA THR A 192 8.78 -5.71 11.52
C THR A 192 7.96 -6.39 10.44
N LEU A 193 7.89 -5.81 9.24
CA LEU A 193 7.18 -6.41 8.10
C LEU A 193 7.77 -7.76 7.71
N SER A 194 9.09 -7.88 7.74
CA SER A 194 9.82 -9.12 7.45
C SER A 194 9.51 -10.23 8.45
N TYR A 195 9.49 -9.91 9.74
CA TYR A 195 9.20 -10.87 10.80
C TYR A 195 7.73 -11.28 10.85
N LEU A 196 6.82 -10.39 10.51
CA LEU A 196 5.39 -10.70 10.36
C LEU A 196 5.10 -11.56 9.12
N GLY A 197 6.06 -11.65 8.18
CA GLY A 197 5.90 -12.45 6.97
C GLY A 197 4.83 -11.90 6.03
N VAL A 198 4.75 -10.57 5.87
CA VAL A 198 3.87 -9.98 4.85
C VAL A 198 4.34 -10.42 3.46
N ASP A 199 3.41 -10.52 2.51
CA ASP A 199 3.72 -11.04 1.18
C ASP A 199 4.21 -9.94 0.23
N GLY A 200 3.80 -8.70 0.49
CA GLY A 200 4.19 -7.56 -0.31
C GLY A 200 4.32 -6.26 0.46
N VAL A 201 5.06 -5.32 -0.11
CA VAL A 201 5.18 -3.95 0.39
C VAL A 201 4.93 -2.96 -0.74
N LYS A 202 4.13 -1.95 -0.46
CA LYS A 202 3.85 -0.83 -1.35
C LYS A 202 4.40 0.44 -0.70
N MET A 203 5.60 0.80 -1.12
CA MET A 203 6.26 2.00 -0.61
C MET A 203 5.65 3.25 -1.24
N HIS A 204 5.49 4.27 -0.44
CA HIS A 204 5.07 5.59 -0.83
C HIS A 204 6.17 6.59 -0.51
N SER A 205 6.36 7.58 -1.38
CA SER A 205 6.97 8.85 -1.01
C SER A 205 5.88 9.82 -0.58
N LEU A 206 6.15 10.64 0.41
CA LEU A 206 5.22 11.67 0.86
C LEU A 206 4.92 12.64 -0.28
N TYR A 207 3.67 12.97 -0.44
CA TYR A 207 3.23 14.11 -1.24
C TYR A 207 2.24 14.95 -0.43
N VAL A 208 2.19 16.22 -0.73
CA VAL A 208 1.35 17.20 -0.04
C VAL A 208 0.34 17.75 -1.03
N VAL A 209 -0.94 17.56 -0.75
CA VAL A 209 -2.04 18.13 -1.54
C VAL A 209 -2.66 19.32 -0.81
N GLU A 210 -3.10 20.31 -1.60
CA GLU A 210 -3.61 21.57 -1.08
C GLU A 210 -4.81 21.41 -0.14
N ASP A 211 -5.75 20.52 -0.52
CA ASP A 211 -7.00 20.28 0.21
C ASP A 211 -6.83 19.20 1.30
N SER A 212 -5.72 19.21 2.02
CA SER A 212 -5.45 18.32 3.15
C SER A 212 -4.93 19.08 4.36
N PRO A 213 -5.13 18.57 5.59
CA PRO A 213 -4.50 19.18 6.77
C PRO A 213 -2.98 19.29 6.67
N LEU A 214 -2.33 18.35 5.97
CA LEU A 214 -0.90 18.39 5.69
C LEU A 214 -0.53 19.55 4.75
N GLY A 215 -1.43 19.90 3.81
CA GLY A 215 -1.29 21.05 2.93
C GLY A 215 -1.30 22.37 3.68
N GLU A 216 -2.17 22.50 4.67
CA GLU A 216 -2.20 23.67 5.56
C GLU A 216 -0.91 23.76 6.39
N MET A 217 -0.49 22.67 7.03
CA MET A 217 0.76 22.60 7.79
C MET A 217 1.99 22.96 6.93
N PHE A 218 1.99 22.54 5.67
CA PHE A 218 3.08 22.86 4.73
C PHE A 218 3.11 24.34 4.37
N LYS A 219 1.95 24.96 4.09
CA LYS A 219 1.84 26.41 3.82
C LYS A 219 2.28 27.25 5.00
N GLU A 220 2.00 26.79 6.22
CA GLU A 220 2.41 27.44 7.47
C GLU A 220 3.87 27.21 7.86
N GLY A 221 4.59 26.33 7.13
CA GLY A 221 5.99 25.99 7.46
C GLY A 221 6.13 25.13 8.72
N ALA A 222 5.07 24.43 9.14
CA ALA A 222 5.06 23.62 10.34
C ALA A 222 5.92 22.33 10.24
N PHE A 223 6.30 21.96 9.04
CA PHE A 223 7.30 20.92 8.76
C PHE A 223 8.00 21.17 7.43
N GLN A 224 9.11 20.47 7.22
CA GLN A 224 9.79 20.41 5.92
C GLN A 224 9.82 18.95 5.45
N PRO A 225 9.50 18.67 4.17
CA PRO A 225 9.77 17.36 3.60
C PRO A 225 11.26 17.03 3.68
N VAL A 226 11.59 15.76 3.85
CA VAL A 226 12.99 15.33 3.81
C VAL A 226 13.63 15.61 2.44
N SER A 227 14.95 15.72 2.36
CA SER A 227 15.65 15.89 1.10
C SER A 227 15.56 14.63 0.23
N PHE A 228 15.85 14.76 -1.06
CA PHE A 228 15.89 13.59 -1.96
C PHE A 228 17.00 12.62 -1.56
N GLU A 229 18.13 13.12 -1.12
CA GLU A 229 19.26 12.33 -0.63
C GLU A 229 18.85 11.50 0.60
N GLU A 230 18.13 12.11 1.52
CA GLU A 230 17.63 11.42 2.71
C GLU A 230 16.56 10.38 2.37
N PHE A 231 15.63 10.70 1.47
CA PHE A 231 14.69 9.71 0.93
C PHE A 231 15.42 8.52 0.31
N LEU A 232 16.46 8.76 -0.48
CA LEU A 232 17.25 7.72 -1.12
C LEU A 232 17.94 6.84 -0.08
N GLU A 233 18.60 7.46 0.93
CA GLU A 233 19.23 6.74 2.05
C GLU A 233 18.23 5.85 2.80
N ARG A 234 17.07 6.41 3.18
CA ARG A 234 16.01 5.69 3.87
C ARG A 234 15.44 4.55 3.02
N THR A 235 15.26 4.78 1.73
CA THR A 235 14.77 3.76 0.78
C THR A 235 15.75 2.59 0.67
N ILE A 236 17.04 2.87 0.53
CA ILE A 236 18.08 1.83 0.47
C ILE A 236 18.14 1.06 1.79
N ALA A 237 18.16 1.74 2.93
CA ALA A 237 18.17 1.12 4.23
C ALA A 237 16.94 0.22 4.46
N PHE A 238 15.75 0.69 4.05
CA PHE A 238 14.53 -0.11 4.10
C PHE A 238 14.66 -1.40 3.27
N LEU A 239 15.12 -1.29 2.02
CA LEU A 239 15.29 -2.43 1.13
C LEU A 239 16.32 -3.43 1.66
N GLU A 240 17.47 -2.96 2.16
CA GLU A 240 18.52 -3.81 2.73
C GLU A 240 18.02 -4.66 3.91
N HIS A 241 17.10 -4.13 4.73
CA HIS A 241 16.58 -4.82 5.91
C HIS A 241 15.25 -5.56 5.65
N LEU A 242 14.65 -5.38 4.47
CA LEU A 242 13.43 -6.09 4.08
C LEU A 242 13.75 -7.49 3.59
N SER A 243 13.02 -8.51 4.07
CA SER A 243 13.18 -9.89 3.60
C SER A 243 13.15 -9.99 2.06
N PRO A 244 14.07 -10.76 1.43
CA PRO A 244 14.10 -10.93 -0.02
C PRO A 244 12.87 -11.66 -0.57
N ASN A 245 12.07 -12.30 0.29
CA ASN A 245 10.84 -13.00 -0.11
C ASN A 245 9.63 -12.06 -0.26
N ILE A 246 9.73 -10.82 0.21
CA ILE A 246 8.63 -9.85 0.14
C ILE A 246 8.63 -9.15 -1.22
N VAL A 247 7.49 -9.16 -1.90
CA VAL A 247 7.35 -8.54 -3.23
C VAL A 247 7.22 -7.03 -3.11
N ILE A 248 8.10 -6.28 -3.77
CA ILE A 248 7.97 -4.82 -3.87
C ILE A 248 6.90 -4.48 -4.91
N HIS A 249 5.80 -3.91 -4.46
CA HIS A 249 4.70 -3.48 -5.35
C HIS A 249 4.97 -2.13 -5.99
N ARG A 250 5.64 -1.22 -5.27
CA ARG A 250 5.93 0.14 -5.70
C ARG A 250 7.02 0.75 -4.82
N LEU A 251 7.86 1.62 -5.38
CA LEU A 251 8.92 2.34 -4.66
C LEU A 251 8.57 3.80 -4.34
N THR A 252 7.61 4.40 -5.05
CA THR A 252 7.25 5.81 -4.88
C THR A 252 5.77 6.04 -5.20
N SER A 253 5.20 7.15 -4.71
CA SER A 253 3.81 7.53 -4.92
C SER A 253 3.55 8.08 -6.32
N ASP A 254 2.29 8.01 -6.74
CA ASP A 254 1.75 8.73 -7.90
C ASP A 254 0.79 9.82 -7.35
N PRO A 255 1.24 11.07 -7.17
CA PRO A 255 0.41 12.17 -6.66
C PRO A 255 -0.64 12.59 -7.69
N PRO A 256 -1.73 13.29 -7.27
CA PRO A 256 -2.67 13.88 -8.20
C PRO A 256 -1.98 14.90 -9.12
N LYS A 257 -2.54 15.10 -10.31
CA LYS A 257 -1.97 16.02 -11.31
C LYS A 257 -2.20 17.50 -10.98
N THR A 258 -3.22 17.78 -10.18
CA THR A 258 -3.62 19.14 -9.78
C THR A 258 -3.69 19.22 -8.27
N GLY A 259 -3.50 20.40 -7.70
CA GLY A 259 -3.58 20.63 -6.26
C GLY A 259 -2.42 20.01 -5.45
N THR A 260 -1.33 19.58 -6.08
CA THR A 260 -0.13 19.07 -5.40
C THR A 260 0.82 20.19 -5.10
N LEU A 261 1.09 20.46 -3.82
CA LEU A 261 2.03 21.46 -3.34
C LEU A 261 3.48 20.94 -3.31
N PHE A 262 3.65 19.67 -2.96
CA PHE A 262 4.95 18.99 -2.95
C PHE A 262 4.79 17.54 -3.37
N ALA A 263 5.67 17.06 -4.22
CA ALA A 263 5.83 15.66 -4.54
C ALA A 263 7.17 15.37 -5.23
N ARG A 264 7.79 14.28 -4.84
CA ARG A 264 8.91 13.67 -5.57
C ARG A 264 10.06 14.64 -5.92
N TRP A 265 10.24 15.72 -5.17
CA TRP A 265 11.32 16.73 -5.40
C TRP A 265 11.37 17.27 -6.84
N GLY A 266 10.23 17.31 -7.54
CA GLY A 266 10.14 17.67 -8.96
C GLY A 266 10.61 16.60 -9.95
N LEU A 267 11.00 15.43 -9.48
CA LEU A 267 11.45 14.31 -10.31
C LEU A 267 10.27 13.48 -10.83
N SER A 268 10.46 12.85 -11.99
CA SER A 268 9.55 11.84 -12.50
C SER A 268 9.70 10.52 -11.72
N LYS A 269 8.67 9.69 -11.75
CA LYS A 269 8.70 8.35 -11.15
C LYS A 269 9.90 7.51 -11.62
N TRP A 270 10.21 7.58 -12.91
CA TRP A 270 11.32 6.84 -13.51
C TRP A 270 12.68 7.33 -13.04
N GLN A 271 12.85 8.65 -12.86
CA GLN A 271 14.09 9.20 -12.30
C GLN A 271 14.33 8.71 -10.87
N ILE A 272 13.26 8.63 -10.04
CA ILE A 272 13.38 8.09 -8.69
C ILE A 272 13.75 6.61 -8.71
N ILE A 273 13.06 5.80 -9.54
CA ILE A 273 13.35 4.37 -9.66
C ILE A 273 14.80 4.15 -10.10
N ASN A 274 15.24 4.85 -11.14
CA ASN A 274 16.62 4.76 -11.63
C ASN A 274 17.63 5.19 -10.57
N ALA A 275 17.34 6.24 -9.79
CA ALA A 275 18.22 6.68 -8.71
C ALA A 275 18.37 5.60 -7.62
N VAL A 276 17.27 4.93 -7.24
CA VAL A 276 17.30 3.82 -6.28
C VAL A 276 18.12 2.65 -6.84
N GLU A 277 17.90 2.26 -8.09
CA GLU A 277 18.64 1.17 -8.76
C GLU A 277 20.13 1.49 -8.84
N THR A 278 20.49 2.70 -9.32
CA THR A 278 21.89 3.16 -9.40
C THR A 278 22.57 3.17 -8.03
N GLU A 279 21.86 3.59 -6.99
CA GLU A 279 22.42 3.65 -5.64
C GLU A 279 22.62 2.25 -5.03
N LEU A 280 21.70 1.30 -5.29
CA LEU A 280 21.88 -0.10 -4.92
C LEU A 280 23.13 -0.69 -5.61
N GLU A 281 23.31 -0.45 -6.91
CA GLU A 281 24.48 -0.89 -7.67
C GLU A 281 25.77 -0.25 -7.13
N ARG A 282 25.78 1.08 -6.89
CA ARG A 282 26.93 1.82 -6.36
C ARG A 282 27.40 1.28 -5.00
N ARG A 283 26.45 0.90 -4.14
CA ARG A 283 26.72 0.31 -2.81
C ARG A 283 27.00 -1.19 -2.88
N ASN A 284 26.86 -1.82 -4.04
CA ASN A 284 26.92 -3.27 -4.21
C ASN A 284 26.01 -3.99 -3.19
N THR A 285 24.75 -3.53 -3.11
CA THR A 285 23.75 -4.03 -2.16
C THR A 285 22.44 -4.36 -2.86
N PHE A 286 21.53 -5.03 -2.15
CA PHE A 286 20.26 -5.51 -2.71
C PHE A 286 19.22 -5.69 -1.60
N GLN A 287 17.98 -5.94 -1.98
CA GLN A 287 16.91 -6.25 -1.03
C GLN A 287 17.29 -7.47 -0.17
N GLY A 288 17.30 -7.26 1.15
CA GLY A 288 17.61 -8.32 2.12
C GLY A 288 19.09 -8.48 2.43
N ALA A 289 19.99 -7.65 1.87
CA ALA A 289 21.43 -7.74 2.14
C ALA A 289 21.79 -7.67 3.64
N LYS A 290 20.98 -6.99 4.42
CA LYS A 290 21.14 -6.85 5.90
C LYS A 290 20.02 -7.55 6.69
N PHE A 291 19.09 -8.22 6.02
CA PHE A 291 18.03 -8.96 6.70
C PHE A 291 18.61 -10.18 7.42
N LYS A 292 18.26 -10.32 8.71
CA LYS A 292 18.58 -11.49 9.53
C LYS A 292 17.28 -12.06 10.08
N PRO A 293 16.96 -13.34 9.81
CA PRO A 293 15.79 -13.98 10.41
C PRO A 293 15.86 -13.91 11.95
N ALA A 294 14.73 -13.69 12.59
CA ALA A 294 14.65 -13.77 14.05
C ALA A 294 15.04 -15.19 14.49
N GLY A 295 16.02 -15.32 15.35
CA GLY A 295 16.56 -16.62 15.81
C GLY A 295 17.79 -17.14 15.05
N GLY A 296 18.35 -16.38 14.10
CA GLY A 296 19.60 -16.70 13.39
C GLY A 296 20.88 -16.47 14.21
N GLY A 297 20.85 -16.64 15.51
CA GLY A 297 22.07 -16.87 16.32
C GLY A 297 22.68 -18.19 15.88
N GLN A 298 23.95 -18.18 15.51
CA GLN A 298 24.73 -19.38 15.26
C GLN A 298 24.52 -20.35 16.44
N LEU A 299 23.75 -21.41 16.21
CA LEU A 299 23.93 -22.61 17.00
C LEU A 299 25.35 -23.10 16.65
N ASN A 300 26.31 -22.77 17.53
CA ASN A 300 27.61 -23.41 17.51
C ASN A 300 27.36 -24.92 17.54
N ARG A 301 27.54 -25.58 16.40
CA ARG A 301 27.69 -27.03 16.38
C ARG A 301 29.02 -27.34 17.03
N SER A 302 28.96 -27.65 18.32
CA SER A 302 30.01 -28.37 19.04
C SER A 302 30.02 -29.82 18.61
#